data_a1f2f1094b9bd7e426c1c1c3ad6b652c
#
_entry.id   a1f2f1094b9bd7e426c1c1c3ad6b652c
#
_cell.length_a   1.000
_cell.length_b   1.000
_cell.length_c   1.000
_cell.angle_alpha   90.00
_cell.angle_beta   90.00
_cell.angle_gamma   90.00
#
_symmetry.space_group_name_H-M   'P 1'
#
loop_
_entity.id
_entity.type
_entity.pdbx_description
1 polymer ?
#
loop_
_entity_poly.entity_id
_entity_poly.type
_entity_poly.pdbx_seq_one_letter_code
_entity_poly.pdbx_strand_id
1 'polypeptide(L)'
;EQQGIRTAIFNNGELRRRLFGLESGSAEFFNPDNTRAQRLRDQITHQNMERARAWLDEGGDVAIIDATNGTVHQRVDLSATLRDRPVLFIECVNDDPLLLDASIRRKTRLPEFANMTQEEALESFRKRLAYYESVYTPVRKERCWIRVDAVDSCIQDEAPSNDLPYYAAIRDIISS
;
A
#
# COMPACT_ATOMS: atom_id res chain seq x y z
N GLU A 1 -14.23 7.64 -10.13
CA GLU A 1 -14.91 8.32 -11.26
C GLU A 1 -16.19 9.08 -10.88
N GLN A 2 -16.64 9.02 -9.62
CA GLN A 2 -17.91 9.64 -9.19
C GLN A 2 -17.97 11.19 -9.31
N GLN A 3 -16.86 11.85 -9.58
CA GLN A 3 -16.76 13.32 -9.72
C GLN A 3 -16.06 13.76 -11.01
N GLY A 4 -15.96 12.89 -12.01
CA GLY A 4 -15.24 13.19 -13.25
C GLY A 4 -13.71 13.16 -13.10
N ILE A 5 -13.18 12.72 -11.95
CA ILE A 5 -11.74 12.60 -11.68
C ILE A 5 -11.22 11.30 -12.29
N ARG A 6 -10.25 11.39 -13.19
CA ARG A 6 -9.59 10.24 -13.82
C ARG A 6 -8.59 9.62 -12.84
N THR A 7 -8.89 8.41 -12.37
CA THR A 7 -8.08 7.72 -11.34
C THR A 7 -7.59 6.37 -11.84
N ALA A 8 -6.34 6.02 -11.52
CA ALA A 8 -5.78 4.69 -11.76
C ALA A 8 -5.08 4.15 -10.51
N ILE A 9 -5.11 2.81 -10.34
CA ILE A 9 -4.50 2.09 -9.22
C ILE A 9 -3.30 1.29 -9.72
N PHE A 10 -2.17 1.41 -9.04
CA PHE A 10 -0.93 0.70 -9.30
C PHE A 10 -0.59 -0.17 -8.08
N ASN A 11 -1.06 -1.42 -8.12
CA ASN A 11 -0.96 -2.35 -6.99
C ASN A 11 0.36 -3.16 -7.04
N ASN A 12 1.17 -3.05 -5.98
CA ASN A 12 2.45 -3.75 -5.89
C ASN A 12 2.29 -5.28 -5.80
N GLY A 13 1.26 -5.77 -5.13
CA GLY A 13 1.00 -7.22 -5.02
C GLY A 13 0.61 -7.84 -6.36
N GLU A 14 -0.18 -7.14 -7.16
CA GLU A 14 -0.57 -7.57 -8.49
C GLU A 14 0.64 -7.57 -9.45
N LEU A 15 1.44 -6.51 -9.45
CA LEU A 15 2.67 -6.44 -10.25
C LEU A 15 3.68 -7.52 -9.84
N ARG A 16 3.84 -7.76 -8.54
CA ARG A 16 4.68 -8.85 -8.01
C ARG A 16 4.29 -10.20 -8.61
N ARG A 17 3.01 -10.59 -8.53
CA ARG A 17 2.53 -11.87 -9.06
C ARG A 17 2.75 -11.98 -10.56
N ARG A 18 2.59 -10.90 -11.30
CA ARG A 18 2.82 -10.86 -12.74
C ARG A 18 4.30 -11.03 -13.12
N LEU A 19 5.22 -10.40 -12.37
CA LEU A 19 6.65 -10.42 -12.68
C LEU A 19 7.36 -11.67 -12.15
N PHE A 20 6.98 -12.14 -10.97
CA PHE A 20 7.72 -13.16 -10.23
C PHE A 20 6.89 -14.42 -9.92
N GLY A 21 5.66 -14.50 -10.41
CA GLY A 21 4.78 -15.64 -10.20
C GLY A 21 4.23 -15.76 -8.79
N LEU A 22 3.47 -16.83 -8.55
CA LEU A 22 2.77 -17.07 -7.29
C LEU A 22 3.72 -17.40 -6.13
N GLU A 23 4.89 -17.98 -6.41
CA GLU A 23 5.90 -18.32 -5.40
C GLU A 23 6.43 -17.08 -4.66
N SER A 24 6.35 -15.90 -5.27
CA SER A 24 6.67 -14.63 -4.63
C SER A 24 5.70 -14.24 -3.51
N GLY A 25 4.62 -15.02 -3.30
CA GLY A 25 3.69 -14.88 -2.17
C GLY A 25 4.17 -15.52 -0.87
N SER A 26 5.26 -16.29 -0.89
CA SER A 26 5.81 -16.92 0.31
C SER A 26 6.20 -15.88 1.36
N ALA A 27 6.09 -16.23 2.65
CA ALA A 27 6.46 -15.33 3.75
C ALA A 27 7.92 -14.87 3.62
N GLU A 28 8.83 -15.74 3.14
CA GLU A 28 10.25 -15.45 2.99
C GLU A 28 10.54 -14.32 1.97
N PHE A 29 9.67 -14.14 0.98
CA PHE A 29 9.77 -13.00 0.06
C PHE A 29 9.59 -11.65 0.79
N PHE A 30 8.94 -11.65 1.95
CA PHE A 30 8.67 -10.45 2.76
C PHE A 30 9.58 -10.32 3.99
N ASN A 31 10.46 -11.30 4.21
CA ASN A 31 11.45 -11.24 5.26
C ASN A 31 12.36 -10.01 5.08
N PRO A 32 12.46 -9.09 6.07
CA PRO A 32 13.28 -7.90 5.96
C PRO A 32 14.78 -8.21 5.83
N ASP A 33 15.23 -9.37 6.34
CA ASP A 33 16.64 -9.79 6.26
C ASP A 33 16.97 -10.44 4.89
N ASN A 34 15.99 -10.75 4.07
CA ASN A 34 16.19 -11.28 2.73
C ASN A 34 16.51 -10.15 1.75
N THR A 35 17.81 -9.84 1.62
CA THR A 35 18.30 -8.73 0.78
C THR A 35 17.98 -8.91 -0.70
N ARG A 36 17.93 -10.17 -1.21
CA ARG A 36 17.53 -10.44 -2.59
C ARG A 36 16.05 -10.10 -2.81
N ALA A 37 15.18 -10.57 -1.93
CA ALA A 37 13.76 -10.26 -2.01
C ALA A 37 13.49 -8.76 -1.80
N GLN A 38 14.28 -8.09 -0.95
CA GLN A 38 14.21 -6.63 -0.79
C GLN A 38 14.41 -5.91 -2.12
N ARG A 39 15.46 -6.25 -2.87
CA ARG A 39 15.73 -5.64 -4.19
C ARG A 39 14.59 -5.87 -5.18
N LEU A 40 13.96 -7.05 -5.16
CA LEU A 40 12.81 -7.33 -6.02
C LEU A 40 11.59 -6.50 -5.61
N ARG A 41 11.35 -6.30 -4.30
CA ARG A 41 10.28 -5.43 -3.81
C ARG A 41 10.51 -3.97 -4.20
N ASP A 42 11.75 -3.50 -4.12
CA ASP A 42 12.14 -2.14 -4.53
C ASP A 42 11.94 -1.96 -6.06
N GLN A 43 12.28 -2.96 -6.86
CA GLN A 43 12.02 -2.96 -8.30
C GLN A 43 10.53 -2.87 -8.62
N ILE A 44 9.67 -3.61 -7.92
CA ILE A 44 8.20 -3.55 -8.08
C ILE A 44 7.71 -2.12 -7.81
N THR A 45 8.13 -1.55 -6.68
CA THR A 45 7.73 -0.19 -6.28
C THR A 45 8.17 0.83 -7.31
N HIS A 46 9.42 0.75 -7.77
CA HIS A 46 9.96 1.66 -8.78
C HIS A 46 9.19 1.58 -10.11
N GLN A 47 8.92 0.39 -10.60
CA GLN A 47 8.12 0.21 -11.83
C GLN A 47 6.70 0.77 -11.70
N ASN A 48 6.04 0.58 -10.55
CA ASN A 48 4.72 1.16 -10.33
C ASN A 48 4.75 2.69 -10.21
N MET A 49 5.80 3.26 -9.63
CA MET A 49 6.00 4.71 -9.65
C MET A 49 6.17 5.27 -11.07
N GLU A 50 6.96 4.62 -11.92
CA GLU A 50 7.13 5.02 -13.33
C GLU A 50 5.81 4.93 -14.11
N ARG A 51 5.04 3.86 -13.91
CA ARG A 51 3.71 3.71 -14.53
C ARG A 51 2.72 4.76 -14.04
N ALA A 52 2.75 5.10 -12.74
CA ALA A 52 1.93 6.15 -12.17
C ALA A 52 2.28 7.53 -12.75
N ARG A 53 3.58 7.83 -12.92
CA ARG A 53 4.03 9.05 -13.58
C ARG A 53 3.54 9.13 -15.02
N ALA A 54 3.75 8.08 -15.80
CA ALA A 54 3.29 8.03 -17.19
C ALA A 54 1.77 8.26 -17.30
N TRP A 55 0.99 7.65 -16.42
CA TRP A 55 -0.46 7.87 -16.33
C TRP A 55 -0.82 9.34 -16.07
N LEU A 56 -0.15 9.99 -15.14
CA LEU A 56 -0.37 11.40 -14.82
C LEU A 56 0.07 12.32 -15.97
N ASP A 57 1.17 11.98 -16.66
CA ASP A 57 1.67 12.74 -17.81
C ASP A 57 0.72 12.63 -19.02
N GLU A 58 -0.02 11.54 -19.15
CA GLU A 58 -1.07 11.31 -20.15
C GLU A 58 -2.42 11.95 -19.80
N GLY A 59 -2.45 12.79 -18.75
CA GLY A 59 -3.62 13.56 -18.32
C GLY A 59 -4.52 12.84 -17.32
N GLY A 60 -4.04 11.82 -16.61
CA GLY A 60 -4.68 11.29 -15.41
C GLY A 60 -4.65 12.32 -14.27
N ASP A 61 -5.68 12.33 -13.43
CA ASP A 61 -5.77 13.28 -12.32
C ASP A 61 -5.17 12.72 -11.03
N VAL A 62 -5.42 11.44 -10.71
CA VAL A 62 -4.99 10.79 -9.48
C VAL A 62 -4.42 9.41 -9.77
N ALA A 63 -3.19 9.17 -9.36
CA ALA A 63 -2.56 7.85 -9.36
C ALA A 63 -2.46 7.31 -7.92
N ILE A 64 -3.01 6.13 -7.67
CA ILE A 64 -2.98 5.47 -6.37
C ILE A 64 -1.92 4.37 -6.42
N ILE A 65 -0.86 4.49 -5.63
CA ILE A 65 0.14 3.43 -5.43
C ILE A 65 -0.28 2.60 -4.23
N ASP A 66 -0.88 1.44 -4.50
CA ASP A 66 -1.34 0.50 -3.48
C ASP A 66 -0.19 -0.45 -3.10
N ALA A 67 0.44 -0.13 -1.99
CA ALA A 67 1.59 -0.85 -1.44
C ALA A 67 1.62 -0.72 0.08
N THR A 68 2.42 -1.56 0.75
CA THR A 68 2.55 -1.52 2.20
C THR A 68 3.21 -0.23 2.69
N ASN A 69 4.28 0.25 2.01
CA ASN A 69 5.03 1.48 2.35
C ASN A 69 5.28 1.66 3.86
N GLY A 70 5.57 0.55 4.55
CA GLY A 70 5.55 0.46 6.02
C GLY A 70 6.74 1.13 6.71
N THR A 71 7.82 1.45 5.99
CA THR A 71 9.01 2.07 6.58
C THR A 71 9.16 3.54 6.18
N VAL A 72 9.78 4.33 7.04
CA VAL A 72 10.13 5.73 6.72
C VAL A 72 10.99 5.80 5.46
N HIS A 73 11.95 4.88 5.30
CA HIS A 73 12.84 4.85 4.14
C HIS A 73 12.08 4.71 2.83
N GLN A 74 11.15 3.75 2.74
CA GLN A 74 10.30 3.55 1.55
C GLN A 74 9.50 4.80 1.20
N ARG A 75 8.92 5.47 2.20
CA ARG A 75 8.13 6.69 1.98
C ARG A 75 8.98 7.90 1.59
N VAL A 76 10.19 8.01 2.14
CA VAL A 76 11.18 9.05 1.74
C VAL A 76 11.60 8.84 0.29
N ASP A 77 11.94 7.62 -0.11
CA ASP A 77 12.34 7.30 -1.48
C ASP A 77 11.21 7.56 -2.49
N LEU A 78 9.96 7.22 -2.11
CA LEU A 78 8.79 7.51 -2.91
C LEU A 78 8.61 9.02 -3.09
N SER A 79 8.67 9.79 -2.00
CA SER A 79 8.56 11.25 -2.04
C SER A 79 9.68 11.90 -2.85
N ALA A 80 10.91 11.38 -2.74
CA ALA A 80 12.06 11.88 -3.51
C ALA A 80 11.91 11.60 -5.01
N THR A 81 11.42 10.43 -5.38
CA THR A 81 11.17 10.04 -6.77
C THR A 81 10.03 10.85 -7.40
N LEU A 82 9.00 11.19 -6.61
CA LEU A 82 7.82 11.95 -7.03
C LEU A 82 7.85 13.42 -6.59
N ARG A 83 9.04 13.98 -6.34
CA ARG A 83 9.23 15.35 -5.82
C ARG A 83 8.60 16.48 -6.63
N ASP A 84 8.36 16.23 -7.91
CA ASP A 84 7.71 17.15 -8.86
C ASP A 84 6.18 17.01 -8.90
N ARG A 85 5.63 16.14 -8.04
CA ARG A 85 4.19 15.87 -7.91
C ARG A 85 3.75 16.00 -6.46
N PRO A 86 2.51 16.44 -6.21
CA PRO A 86 1.92 16.37 -4.87
C PRO A 86 1.73 14.91 -4.46
N VAL A 87 2.19 14.53 -3.26
CA VAL A 87 2.05 13.18 -2.69
C VAL A 87 1.24 13.26 -1.40
N LEU A 88 0.21 12.44 -1.31
CA LEU A 88 -0.59 12.21 -0.11
C LEU A 88 -0.41 10.76 0.36
N PHE A 89 0.03 10.57 1.59
CA PHE A 89 0.05 9.25 2.23
C PHE A 89 -1.27 8.98 2.92
N ILE A 90 -1.87 7.82 2.65
CA ILE A 90 -3.08 7.35 3.32
C ILE A 90 -2.70 6.09 4.10
N GLU A 91 -2.71 6.19 5.43
CA GLU A 91 -2.42 5.09 6.33
C GLU A 91 -3.75 4.50 6.83
N CYS A 92 -4.03 3.25 6.43
CA CYS A 92 -5.19 2.51 6.90
C CYS A 92 -4.80 1.66 8.11
N VAL A 93 -5.38 1.94 9.25
CA VAL A 93 -5.14 1.22 10.51
C VAL A 93 -6.34 0.32 10.82
N ASN A 94 -6.08 -0.87 11.31
CA ASN A 94 -7.10 -1.81 11.75
C ASN A 94 -6.60 -2.54 12.99
N ASP A 95 -7.03 -2.08 14.15
CA ASP A 95 -6.66 -2.64 15.46
C ASP A 95 -7.74 -3.58 16.01
N ASP A 96 -8.86 -3.79 15.29
CA ASP A 96 -9.90 -4.74 15.68
C ASP A 96 -9.49 -6.18 15.36
N PRO A 97 -9.36 -7.08 16.36
CA PRO A 97 -8.90 -8.44 16.15
C PRO A 97 -9.82 -9.28 15.25
N LEU A 98 -11.14 -9.03 15.28
CA LEU A 98 -12.12 -9.78 14.47
C LEU A 98 -12.03 -9.36 13.01
N LEU A 99 -11.95 -8.05 12.75
CA LEU A 99 -11.77 -7.53 11.40
C LEU A 99 -10.40 -7.92 10.83
N LEU A 100 -9.37 -7.95 11.66
CA LEU A 100 -8.04 -8.40 11.26
C LEU A 100 -8.06 -9.88 10.86
N ASP A 101 -8.64 -10.77 11.68
CA ASP A 101 -8.76 -12.21 11.36
C ASP A 101 -9.58 -12.43 10.07
N ALA A 102 -10.70 -11.73 9.92
CA ALA A 102 -11.52 -11.79 8.71
C ALA A 102 -10.73 -11.34 7.45
N SER A 103 -9.93 -10.29 7.58
CA SER A 103 -9.06 -9.78 6.52
C SER A 103 -7.96 -10.77 6.14
N ILE A 104 -7.32 -11.41 7.13
CA ILE A 104 -6.32 -12.46 6.92
C ILE A 104 -6.96 -13.64 6.18
N ARG A 105 -8.11 -14.15 6.64
CA ARG A 105 -8.84 -15.23 5.97
C ARG A 105 -9.21 -14.92 4.53
N ARG A 106 -9.57 -13.67 4.24
CA ARG A 106 -9.82 -13.21 2.86
C ARG A 106 -8.54 -13.24 2.03
N LYS A 107 -7.42 -12.80 2.58
CA LYS A 107 -6.11 -12.78 1.89
C LYS A 107 -5.58 -14.18 1.61
N THR A 108 -5.86 -15.18 2.45
CA THR A 108 -5.46 -16.57 2.19
C THR A 108 -6.24 -17.26 1.06
N ARG A 109 -7.24 -16.59 0.48
CA ARG A 109 -7.94 -17.05 -0.74
C ARG A 109 -7.28 -16.55 -2.04
N LEU A 110 -6.22 -15.78 -1.96
CA LEU A 110 -5.48 -15.31 -3.13
C LEU A 110 -4.80 -16.49 -3.85
N PRO A 111 -4.58 -16.38 -5.17
CA PRO A 111 -4.01 -17.47 -5.98
C PRO A 111 -2.68 -18.04 -5.46
N GLU A 112 -1.87 -17.24 -4.82
CA GLU A 112 -0.59 -17.65 -4.23
C GLU A 112 -0.72 -18.71 -3.11
N PHE A 113 -1.91 -18.90 -2.55
CA PHE A 113 -2.22 -19.89 -1.52
C PHE A 113 -3.03 -21.07 -2.03
N ALA A 114 -3.31 -21.16 -3.34
CA ALA A 114 -4.22 -22.17 -3.91
C ALA A 114 -3.78 -23.62 -3.69
N ASN A 115 -2.48 -23.87 -3.53
CA ASN A 115 -1.90 -25.20 -3.33
C ASN A 115 -1.61 -25.50 -1.83
N MET A 116 -2.07 -24.66 -0.92
CA MET A 116 -1.91 -24.82 0.52
C MET A 116 -3.23 -25.22 1.16
N THR A 117 -3.15 -25.96 2.27
CA THR A 117 -4.30 -26.10 3.16
C THR A 117 -4.65 -24.74 3.77
N GLN A 118 -5.87 -24.59 4.27
CA GLN A 118 -6.28 -23.34 4.93
C GLN A 118 -5.38 -22.99 6.13
N GLU A 119 -4.91 -23.98 6.85
CA GLU A 119 -4.06 -23.82 8.02
C GLU A 119 -2.66 -23.34 7.62
N GLU A 120 -2.04 -23.99 6.63
CA GLU A 120 -0.74 -23.56 6.06
C GLU A 120 -0.80 -22.13 5.49
N ALA A 121 -1.86 -21.79 4.78
CA ALA A 121 -2.06 -20.45 4.24
C ALA A 121 -2.17 -19.38 5.33
N LEU A 122 -2.93 -19.68 6.41
CA LEU A 122 -3.06 -18.79 7.57
C LEU A 122 -1.72 -18.61 8.29
N GLU A 123 -0.97 -19.67 8.52
CA GLU A 123 0.35 -19.59 9.15
C GLU A 123 1.33 -18.79 8.31
N SER A 124 1.40 -19.07 7.01
CA SER A 124 2.24 -18.32 6.06
C SER A 124 1.90 -16.84 6.05
N PHE A 125 0.62 -16.49 6.03
CA PHE A 125 0.20 -15.09 6.02
C PHE A 125 0.48 -14.38 7.35
N ARG A 126 0.27 -15.05 8.50
CA ARG A 126 0.62 -14.50 9.82
C ARG A 126 2.12 -14.24 9.95
N LYS A 127 2.96 -15.14 9.45
CA LYS A 127 4.42 -14.93 9.40
C LYS A 127 4.79 -13.72 8.55
N ARG A 128 4.15 -13.56 7.40
CA ARG A 128 4.31 -12.38 6.55
C ARG A 128 3.88 -11.09 7.26
N LEU A 129 2.76 -11.13 8.00
CA LEU A 129 2.29 -9.99 8.79
C LEU A 129 3.29 -9.60 9.88
N ALA A 130 3.84 -10.59 10.61
CA ALA A 130 4.86 -10.36 11.62
C ALA A 130 6.13 -9.69 11.05
N TYR A 131 6.53 -10.02 9.84
CA TYR A 131 7.63 -9.34 9.16
C TYR A 131 7.31 -7.87 8.86
N TYR A 132 6.07 -7.55 8.45
CA TYR A 132 5.65 -6.16 8.26
C TYR A 132 5.64 -5.40 9.59
N GLU A 133 5.07 -5.97 10.63
CA GLU A 133 4.99 -5.36 11.97
C GLU A 133 6.36 -5.06 12.54
N SER A 134 7.36 -5.93 12.29
CA SER A 134 8.72 -5.75 12.81
C SER A 134 9.45 -4.53 12.28
N VAL A 135 9.06 -4.01 11.11
CA VAL A 135 9.70 -2.87 10.45
C VAL A 135 8.76 -1.66 10.28
N TYR A 136 7.48 -1.83 10.66
CA TYR A 136 6.48 -0.81 10.47
C TYR A 136 6.75 0.43 11.33
N THR A 137 6.63 1.58 10.71
CA THR A 137 6.70 2.88 11.36
C THR A 137 5.50 3.72 10.92
N PRO A 138 4.65 4.20 11.85
CA PRO A 138 3.51 5.04 11.51
C PRO A 138 3.87 6.29 10.73
N VAL A 139 2.96 6.74 9.87
CA VAL A 139 3.07 8.01 9.17
C VAL A 139 2.95 9.15 10.19
N ARG A 140 3.98 10.00 10.31
CA ARG A 140 4.02 11.14 11.27
C ARG A 140 4.87 12.32 10.82
N LYS A 141 5.82 12.09 9.93
CA LYS A 141 6.83 13.08 9.52
C LYS A 141 6.70 13.47 8.05
N GLU A 142 5.81 12.83 7.35
CA GLU A 142 5.48 13.12 5.97
C GLU A 142 4.73 14.46 5.90
N ARG A 143 4.94 15.21 4.81
CA ARG A 143 4.35 16.55 4.65
C ARG A 143 2.83 16.53 4.58
N CYS A 144 2.26 15.48 3.96
CA CYS A 144 0.84 15.35 3.74
C CYS A 144 0.41 13.90 4.01
N TRP A 145 -0.45 13.69 4.98
CA TRP A 145 -0.95 12.35 5.29
C TRP A 145 -2.37 12.38 5.87
N ILE A 146 -3.06 11.26 5.67
CA ILE A 146 -4.34 10.93 6.32
C ILE A 146 -4.14 9.57 6.98
N ARG A 147 -4.56 9.43 8.24
CA ARG A 147 -4.72 8.15 8.93
C ARG A 147 -6.20 7.86 9.07
N VAL A 148 -6.60 6.67 8.64
CA VAL A 148 -7.98 6.19 8.70
C VAL A 148 -8.02 4.97 9.59
N ASP A 149 -8.83 5.01 10.65
CA ASP A 149 -9.19 3.83 11.41
C ASP A 149 -10.31 3.07 10.68
N ALA A 150 -10.12 1.77 10.47
CA ALA A 150 -11.08 0.95 9.74
C ALA A 150 -12.35 0.62 10.54
N VAL A 151 -12.35 0.83 11.86
CA VAL A 151 -13.46 0.47 12.75
C VAL A 151 -14.47 1.62 12.87
N ASP A 152 -13.99 2.80 13.20
CA ASP A 152 -14.84 3.94 13.51
C ASP A 152 -14.77 5.05 12.45
N SER A 153 -14.08 4.79 11.34
CA SER A 153 -13.86 5.77 10.25
C SER A 153 -13.25 7.09 10.75
N CYS A 154 -12.57 7.04 11.90
CA CYS A 154 -11.92 8.20 12.46
C CYS A 154 -10.74 8.62 11.60
N ILE A 155 -10.74 9.87 11.17
CA ILE A 155 -9.68 10.44 10.35
C ILE A 155 -8.83 11.38 11.20
N GLN A 156 -7.52 11.12 11.17
CA GLN A 156 -6.51 12.08 11.59
C GLN A 156 -5.74 12.52 10.36
N ASP A 157 -5.56 13.81 10.19
CA ASP A 157 -4.84 14.33 9.03
C ASP A 157 -3.83 15.42 9.41
N GLU A 158 -2.76 15.50 8.63
CA GLU A 158 -1.84 16.62 8.58
C GLU A 158 -1.58 16.94 7.11
N ALA A 159 -2.37 17.84 6.57
CA ALA A 159 -2.18 18.32 5.21
C ALA A 159 -2.42 19.82 5.18
N PRO A 160 -1.48 20.60 4.64
CA PRO A 160 -1.79 21.96 4.23
C PRO A 160 -2.79 21.88 3.06
N SER A 161 -4.05 22.06 3.38
CA SER A 161 -5.20 21.82 2.49
C SER A 161 -5.15 22.58 1.16
N ASN A 162 -4.32 23.62 1.06
CA ASN A 162 -4.21 24.46 -0.12
C ASN A 162 -3.21 23.97 -1.17
N ASP A 163 -2.38 22.96 -0.84
CA ASP A 163 -1.29 22.50 -1.71
C ASP A 163 -1.58 21.18 -2.43
N LEU A 164 -2.67 20.49 -2.07
CA LEU A 164 -3.01 19.18 -2.64
C LEU A 164 -4.26 19.26 -3.51
N PRO A 165 -4.13 19.09 -4.83
CA PRO A 165 -5.28 18.90 -5.70
C PRO A 165 -6.14 17.72 -5.23
N TYR A 166 -7.47 17.87 -5.33
CA TYR A 166 -8.44 16.83 -4.98
C TYR A 166 -8.48 16.41 -3.50
N TYR A 167 -7.73 17.06 -2.60
CA TYR A 167 -7.66 16.66 -1.19
C TYR A 167 -9.04 16.58 -0.52
N ALA A 168 -9.88 17.60 -0.72
CA ALA A 168 -11.23 17.63 -0.15
C ALA A 168 -12.07 16.46 -0.65
N ALA A 169 -12.04 16.18 -1.96
CA ALA A 169 -12.78 15.07 -2.56
C ALA A 169 -12.29 13.69 -2.06
N ILE A 170 -10.97 13.53 -1.90
CA ILE A 170 -10.37 12.30 -1.35
C ILE A 170 -10.81 12.14 0.10
N ARG A 171 -10.74 13.19 0.91
CA ARG A 171 -11.14 13.16 2.32
C ARG A 171 -12.61 12.84 2.49
N ASP A 172 -13.50 13.42 1.69
CA ASP A 172 -14.93 13.16 1.72
C ASP A 172 -15.25 11.69 1.38
N ILE A 173 -14.56 11.11 0.39
CA ILE A 173 -14.71 9.69 0.03
C ILE A 173 -14.27 8.77 1.18
N ILE A 174 -13.18 9.11 1.85
CA ILE A 174 -12.64 8.29 2.96
C ILE A 174 -13.54 8.40 4.20
N SER A 175 -14.22 9.53 4.39
CA SER A 175 -15.11 9.79 5.54
C SER A 175 -16.51 9.21 5.39
N SER A 176 -16.88 8.77 4.19
CA SER A 176 -18.22 8.25 3.88
C SER A 176 -18.32 6.73 4.12
#